data_8b55191947ca3cff673120c2fa4740de
#
_entry.id   8b55191947ca3cff673120c2fa4740de
#
_cell.length_a   1.000
_cell.length_b   1.000
_cell.length_c   1.000
_cell.angle_alpha   90.00
_cell.angle_beta   90.00
_cell.angle_gamma   90.00
#
_symmetry.space_group_name_H-M   'P 1'
#
loop_
_entity.id
_entity.type
_entity.pdbx_description
1 polymer ?
#
loop_
_entity_poly.entity_id
_entity_poly.type
_entity_poly.pdbx_seq_one_letter_code
_entity_poly.pdbx_strand_id
1 'polypeptide(L)'
;MQVTTVRNKPKPFAWSYSKLKNYETCPKRYWHVDIQRDIKEEEGEALLWGNAVHKALAERVDKNVALPKSMAEYEKWAERILHGGGTILVEQKLAINKEFGPESWFGDKAWYRGIGDVIKIVGPVALIVDYKTGKILEDGSQLALMAACVFAHHPEVKKVRSEFIWLKEDATTRADFTREGMAEIWRGIWPRVESLEYA
;
A
#
# COMPACT_ATOMS: atom_id res chain seq x y z
N MET A 1 29.44 -31.37 23.84
CA MET A 1 28.97 -30.27 22.98
C MET A 1 27.46 -30.33 22.92
N GLN A 2 26.76 -29.42 23.59
CA GLN A 2 25.28 -29.32 23.47
C GLN A 2 24.98 -28.48 22.24
N VAL A 3 24.37 -29.12 21.25
CA VAL A 3 23.84 -28.41 20.07
C VAL A 3 22.56 -27.72 20.50
N THR A 4 22.63 -26.42 20.74
CA THR A 4 21.44 -25.58 20.98
C THR A 4 20.72 -25.40 19.67
N THR A 5 19.70 -26.20 19.39
CA THR A 5 18.77 -26.00 18.29
C THR A 5 17.99 -24.72 18.57
N VAL A 6 18.36 -23.63 17.90
CA VAL A 6 17.54 -22.40 17.86
C VAL A 6 16.26 -22.76 17.13
N ARG A 7 15.20 -23.07 17.88
CA ARG A 7 13.85 -23.17 17.30
C ARG A 7 13.47 -21.78 16.81
N ASN A 8 13.53 -21.56 15.50
CA ASN A 8 12.92 -20.38 14.89
C ASN A 8 11.46 -20.35 15.31
N LYS A 9 11.07 -19.35 16.10
CA LYS A 9 9.65 -19.10 16.37
C LYS A 9 8.95 -18.94 15.02
N PRO A 10 7.78 -19.57 14.82
CA PRO A 10 7.01 -19.33 13.60
C PRO A 10 6.79 -17.83 13.45
N LYS A 11 7.07 -17.31 12.26
CA LYS A 11 6.84 -15.89 11.99
C LYS A 11 5.35 -15.60 12.15
N PRO A 12 4.97 -14.54 12.87
CA PRO A 12 3.57 -14.17 13.00
C PRO A 12 2.97 -13.92 11.62
N PHE A 13 1.71 -14.29 11.45
CA PHE A 13 0.98 -14.03 10.21
C PHE A 13 0.95 -12.52 9.94
N ALA A 14 1.38 -12.15 8.74
CA ALA A 14 1.31 -10.77 8.26
C ALA A 14 0.98 -10.77 6.78
N TRP A 15 0.03 -9.94 6.41
CA TRP A 15 -0.48 -9.85 5.06
C TRP A 15 -0.37 -8.44 4.48
N SER A 16 -0.60 -8.33 3.18
CA SER A 16 -0.70 -7.10 2.42
C SER A 16 -1.83 -7.23 1.41
N TYR A 17 -2.26 -6.12 0.83
CA TYR A 17 -3.28 -6.15 -0.23
C TYR A 17 -2.88 -7.06 -1.40
N SER A 18 -1.61 -7.00 -1.84
CA SER A 18 -1.12 -7.86 -2.92
C SER A 18 -1.19 -9.35 -2.59
N LYS A 19 -0.85 -9.75 -1.35
CA LYS A 19 -0.99 -11.14 -0.90
C LYS A 19 -2.44 -11.60 -0.88
N LEU A 20 -3.34 -10.75 -0.40
CA LEU A 20 -4.77 -11.04 -0.41
C LEU A 20 -5.27 -11.24 -1.85
N LYS A 21 -4.89 -10.36 -2.77
CA LYS A 21 -5.28 -10.49 -4.18
C LYS A 21 -4.67 -11.72 -4.86
N ASN A 22 -3.42 -12.07 -4.54
CA ASN A 22 -2.81 -13.31 -5.04
C ASN A 22 -3.59 -14.53 -4.58
N TYR A 23 -3.96 -14.58 -3.29
CA TYR A 23 -4.76 -15.67 -2.73
C TYR A 23 -6.15 -15.77 -3.38
N GLU A 24 -6.88 -14.66 -3.47
CA GLU A 24 -8.21 -14.60 -4.08
C GLU A 24 -8.19 -14.98 -5.56
N THR A 25 -7.14 -14.64 -6.26
CA THR A 25 -6.99 -14.97 -7.69
C THR A 25 -6.66 -16.45 -7.89
N CYS A 26 -5.72 -16.98 -7.11
CA CYS A 26 -5.32 -18.38 -7.17
C CYS A 26 -4.60 -18.79 -5.87
N PRO A 27 -5.27 -19.52 -4.95
CA PRO A 27 -4.64 -19.99 -3.72
C PRO A 27 -3.36 -20.79 -3.93
N LYS A 28 -3.30 -21.60 -4.99
CA LYS A 28 -2.10 -22.36 -5.34
C LYS A 28 -0.92 -21.46 -5.71
N ARG A 29 -1.16 -20.39 -6.51
CA ARG A 29 -0.13 -19.40 -6.83
C ARG A 29 0.36 -18.70 -5.58
N TYR A 30 -0.56 -18.24 -4.73
CA TYR A 30 -0.22 -17.63 -3.44
C TYR A 30 0.68 -18.54 -2.60
N TRP A 31 0.34 -19.85 -2.51
CA TRP A 31 1.15 -20.82 -1.79
C TRP A 31 2.59 -20.87 -2.29
N HIS A 32 2.78 -20.99 -3.59
CA HIS A 32 4.13 -21.10 -4.19
C HIS A 32 4.92 -19.78 -4.17
N VAL A 33 4.26 -18.65 -4.44
CA VAL A 33 4.94 -17.35 -4.57
C VAL A 33 5.14 -16.67 -3.21
N ASP A 34 4.11 -16.66 -2.37
CA ASP A 34 4.12 -15.87 -1.14
C ASP A 34 4.53 -16.66 0.11
N ILE A 35 4.18 -17.96 0.18
CA ILE A 35 4.45 -18.82 1.34
C ILE A 35 5.73 -19.63 1.14
N GLN A 36 5.76 -20.57 0.18
CA GLN A 36 6.92 -21.44 -0.06
C GLN A 36 8.08 -20.68 -0.71
N ARG A 37 7.79 -19.72 -1.57
CA ARG A 37 8.76 -18.91 -2.31
C ARG A 37 9.70 -19.75 -3.18
N ASP A 38 9.17 -20.86 -3.68
CA ASP A 38 9.87 -21.80 -4.57
C ASP A 38 9.68 -21.45 -6.05
N ILE A 39 8.71 -20.59 -6.38
CA ILE A 39 8.51 -20.01 -7.71
C ILE A 39 8.83 -18.51 -7.64
N LYS A 40 9.78 -18.07 -8.47
CA LYS A 40 10.01 -16.64 -8.74
C LYS A 40 9.30 -16.29 -10.04
N GLU A 41 8.47 -15.28 -9.96
CA GLU A 41 7.85 -14.72 -11.18
C GLU A 41 8.89 -13.92 -11.96
N GLU A 42 8.93 -14.12 -13.27
CA GLU A 42 9.75 -13.29 -14.14
C GLU A 42 9.20 -11.87 -14.19
N GLU A 43 10.09 -10.91 -14.03
CA GLU A 43 9.73 -9.50 -14.14
C GLU A 43 9.52 -9.13 -15.61
N GLY A 44 8.27 -9.12 -16.05
CA GLY A 44 7.93 -8.68 -17.40
C GLY A 44 8.13 -7.16 -17.58
N GLU A 45 8.23 -6.70 -18.81
CA GLU A 45 8.44 -5.27 -19.17
C GLU A 45 7.44 -4.32 -18.50
N ALA A 46 6.18 -4.73 -18.38
CA ALA A 46 5.15 -3.91 -17.72
C ALA A 46 5.43 -3.67 -16.23
N LEU A 47 5.95 -4.69 -15.53
CA LEU A 47 6.33 -4.55 -14.12
C LEU A 47 7.58 -3.68 -13.97
N LEU A 48 8.59 -3.90 -14.82
CA LEU A 48 9.80 -3.06 -14.84
C LEU A 48 9.48 -1.60 -15.13
N TRP A 49 8.59 -1.33 -16.10
CA TRP A 49 8.10 0.02 -16.38
C TRP A 49 7.37 0.61 -15.17
N GLY A 50 6.44 -0.14 -14.56
CA GLY A 50 5.73 0.29 -13.37
C GLY A 50 6.68 0.71 -12.25
N ASN A 51 7.67 -0.14 -11.92
CA ASN A 51 8.68 0.13 -10.91
C ASN A 51 9.51 1.39 -11.24
N ALA A 52 9.87 1.59 -12.51
CA ALA A 52 10.62 2.78 -12.95
C ALA A 52 9.79 4.05 -12.80
N VAL A 53 8.49 4.02 -13.12
CA VAL A 53 7.57 5.15 -12.97
C VAL A 53 7.37 5.51 -11.50
N HIS A 54 7.08 4.53 -10.63
CA HIS A 54 6.94 4.78 -9.19
C HIS A 54 8.20 5.41 -8.61
N LYS A 55 9.38 4.86 -8.94
CA LYS A 55 10.66 5.41 -8.49
C LYS A 55 10.86 6.85 -8.96
N ALA A 56 10.61 7.15 -10.25
CA ALA A 56 10.79 8.48 -10.79
C ALA A 56 9.86 9.51 -10.14
N LEU A 57 8.58 9.17 -9.95
CA LEU A 57 7.61 10.03 -9.26
C LEU A 57 7.95 10.21 -7.78
N ALA A 58 8.41 9.16 -7.10
CA ALA A 58 8.87 9.25 -5.72
C ALA A 58 10.07 10.22 -5.60
N GLU A 59 11.09 10.08 -6.45
CA GLU A 59 12.25 10.97 -6.45
C GLU A 59 11.88 12.41 -6.85
N ARG A 60 10.90 12.59 -7.76
CA ARG A 60 10.39 13.91 -8.13
C ARG A 60 9.71 14.61 -6.95
N VAL A 61 8.87 13.88 -6.22
CA VAL A 61 8.13 14.46 -5.08
C VAL A 61 9.01 14.64 -3.84
N ASP A 62 9.88 13.67 -3.54
CA ASP A 62 10.71 13.68 -2.32
C ASP A 62 11.95 14.58 -2.46
N LYS A 63 12.63 14.55 -3.63
CA LYS A 63 13.95 15.14 -3.84
C LYS A 63 13.97 16.22 -4.91
N ASN A 64 12.83 16.54 -5.52
CA ASN A 64 12.72 17.48 -6.63
C ASN A 64 13.61 17.12 -7.85
N VAL A 65 13.83 15.81 -8.07
CA VAL A 65 14.56 15.31 -9.25
C VAL A 65 13.63 15.38 -10.46
N ALA A 66 14.08 15.95 -11.57
CA ALA A 66 13.29 16.05 -12.79
C ALA A 66 12.91 14.67 -13.34
N LEU A 67 11.67 14.53 -13.82
CA LEU A 67 11.23 13.29 -14.45
C LEU A 67 12.01 13.02 -15.75
N PRO A 68 12.27 11.75 -16.10
CA PRO A 68 12.77 11.37 -17.41
C PRO A 68 11.85 11.89 -18.54
N LYS A 69 12.41 12.19 -19.72
CA LYS A 69 11.63 12.68 -20.87
C LYS A 69 10.46 11.76 -21.24
N SER A 70 10.63 10.45 -21.10
CA SER A 70 9.58 9.44 -21.35
C SER A 70 8.42 9.47 -20.34
N MET A 71 8.55 10.22 -19.25
CA MET A 71 7.57 10.36 -18.18
C MET A 71 7.14 11.80 -17.94
N ALA A 72 7.52 12.72 -18.85
CA ALA A 72 7.26 14.16 -18.70
C ALA A 72 5.76 14.50 -18.58
N GLU A 73 4.89 13.72 -19.20
CA GLU A 73 3.43 13.87 -19.09
C GLU A 73 2.89 13.65 -17.67
N TYR A 74 3.64 12.98 -16.79
CA TYR A 74 3.26 12.72 -15.40
C TYR A 74 3.63 13.87 -14.45
N GLU A 75 4.36 14.89 -14.93
CA GLU A 75 4.79 16.03 -14.11
C GLU A 75 3.62 16.74 -13.44
N LYS A 76 2.51 16.90 -14.12
CA LYS A 76 1.27 17.52 -13.59
C LYS A 76 0.76 16.85 -12.30
N TRP A 77 0.97 15.52 -12.17
CA TRP A 77 0.57 14.76 -10.97
C TRP A 77 1.49 15.03 -9.79
N ALA A 78 2.80 15.14 -10.04
CA ALA A 78 3.78 15.51 -9.02
C ALA A 78 3.56 16.97 -8.57
N GLU A 79 3.38 17.91 -9.51
CA GLU A 79 3.09 19.32 -9.20
C GLU A 79 1.82 19.48 -8.34
N ARG A 80 0.76 18.73 -8.66
CA ARG A 80 -0.48 18.74 -7.87
C ARG A 80 -0.22 18.34 -6.40
N ILE A 81 0.65 17.37 -6.16
CA ILE A 81 1.00 16.94 -4.81
C ILE A 81 1.86 17.98 -4.10
N LEU A 82 2.82 18.56 -4.81
CA LEU A 82 3.72 19.57 -4.26
C LEU A 82 3.03 20.91 -4.00
N HIS A 83 1.93 21.19 -4.72
CA HIS A 83 1.18 22.43 -4.55
C HIS A 83 0.55 22.53 -3.16
N GLY A 84 0.72 23.69 -2.51
CA GLY A 84 0.20 23.96 -1.16
C GLY A 84 1.08 23.38 -0.05
N GLY A 85 0.74 23.69 1.18
CA GLY A 85 1.47 23.26 2.37
C GLY A 85 1.16 21.82 2.80
N GLY A 86 1.76 21.41 3.91
CA GLY A 86 1.54 20.13 4.56
C GLY A 86 2.79 19.26 4.61
N THR A 87 2.69 18.14 5.30
CA THR A 87 3.74 17.12 5.37
C THR A 87 3.52 16.10 4.27
N ILE A 88 4.54 15.86 3.45
CA ILE A 88 4.51 14.85 2.40
C ILE A 88 5.42 13.69 2.82
N LEU A 89 4.87 12.48 2.79
CA LEU A 89 5.56 11.22 3.05
C LEU A 89 5.51 10.40 1.75
N VAL A 90 6.69 9.94 1.29
CA VAL A 90 6.85 9.20 0.03
C VAL A 90 7.30 7.78 0.34
N GLU A 91 6.78 6.79 -0.39
CA GLU A 91 7.09 5.37 -0.18
C GLU A 91 6.95 4.95 1.30
N GLN A 92 5.91 5.47 1.95
CA GLN A 92 5.74 5.33 3.38
C GLN A 92 5.28 3.91 3.74
N LYS A 93 6.12 3.20 4.49
CA LYS A 93 5.82 1.87 5.02
C LYS A 93 5.03 2.00 6.33
N LEU A 94 3.80 1.50 6.32
CA LEU A 94 2.91 1.51 7.47
C LEU A 94 2.44 0.09 7.80
N ALA A 95 2.36 -0.22 9.09
CA ALA A 95 1.80 -1.49 9.56
C ALA A 95 0.79 -1.24 10.68
N ILE A 96 -0.19 -2.11 10.79
CA ILE A 96 -1.16 -2.14 11.88
C ILE A 96 -1.26 -3.54 12.47
N ASN A 97 -1.63 -3.61 13.75
CA ASN A 97 -1.92 -4.86 14.45
C ASN A 97 -3.39 -5.30 14.26
N LYS A 98 -3.78 -6.44 14.81
CA LYS A 98 -5.16 -6.97 14.72
C LYS A 98 -6.21 -6.10 15.43
N GLU A 99 -5.79 -5.27 16.37
CA GLU A 99 -6.62 -4.29 17.08
C GLU A 99 -6.68 -2.94 16.33
N PHE A 100 -6.17 -2.90 15.08
CA PHE A 100 -6.12 -1.72 14.20
C PHE A 100 -5.28 -0.56 14.76
N GLY A 101 -4.46 -0.82 15.77
CA GLY A 101 -3.48 0.14 16.27
C GLY A 101 -2.22 0.18 15.41
N PRO A 102 -1.41 1.27 15.51
CA PRO A 102 -0.16 1.39 14.79
C PRO A 102 0.86 0.35 15.26
N GLU A 103 1.64 -0.17 14.32
CA GLU A 103 2.72 -1.11 14.60
C GLU A 103 3.96 -0.75 13.77
N SER A 104 5.13 -1.13 14.25
CA SER A 104 6.34 -1.01 13.45
C SER A 104 6.33 -1.99 12.28
N TRP A 105 6.99 -1.63 11.17
CA TRP A 105 7.00 -2.45 9.95
C TRP A 105 7.45 -3.89 10.19
N PHE A 106 8.42 -4.08 11.07
CA PHE A 106 8.96 -5.39 11.45
C PHE A 106 8.52 -5.85 12.84
N GLY A 107 7.53 -5.18 13.43
CA GLY A 107 7.01 -5.52 14.76
C GLY A 107 6.37 -6.90 14.78
N ASP A 108 6.49 -7.58 15.91
CA ASP A 108 5.97 -8.94 16.10
C ASP A 108 4.44 -9.02 16.03
N LYS A 109 3.75 -7.88 16.22
CA LYS A 109 2.30 -7.77 16.11
C LYS A 109 1.83 -7.19 14.79
N ALA A 110 2.74 -6.91 13.84
CA ALA A 110 2.37 -6.40 12.53
C ALA A 110 1.53 -7.43 11.78
N TRP A 111 0.24 -7.14 11.65
CA TRP A 111 -0.75 -8.00 11.02
C TRP A 111 -1.02 -7.59 9.56
N TYR A 112 -1.25 -6.30 9.29
CA TYR A 112 -1.33 -5.77 7.93
C TYR A 112 -0.15 -4.84 7.66
N ARG A 113 0.37 -4.88 6.44
CA ARG A 113 1.46 -4.02 5.95
C ARG A 113 1.08 -3.41 4.61
N GLY A 114 1.20 -2.11 4.50
CA GLY A 114 0.98 -1.38 3.26
C GLY A 114 2.09 -0.35 3.02
N ILE A 115 2.38 -0.08 1.75
CA ILE A 115 3.28 0.98 1.33
C ILE A 115 2.43 2.00 0.58
N GLY A 116 2.45 3.25 1.02
CA GLY A 116 1.79 4.35 0.33
C GLY A 116 2.78 5.09 -0.56
N ASP A 117 2.49 5.19 -1.85
CA ASP A 117 3.37 5.90 -2.78
C ASP A 117 3.57 7.35 -2.34
N VAL A 118 2.46 8.03 -2.06
CA VAL A 118 2.45 9.38 -1.47
C VAL A 118 1.33 9.54 -0.45
N ILE A 119 1.68 10.08 0.71
CA ILE A 119 0.73 10.50 1.74
C ILE A 119 1.02 11.97 2.04
N LYS A 120 0.03 12.84 1.83
CA LYS A 120 0.13 14.26 2.16
C LYS A 120 -0.84 14.62 3.27
N ILE A 121 -0.33 15.20 4.35
CA ILE A 121 -1.13 15.57 5.53
C ILE A 121 -1.20 17.08 5.66
N VAL A 122 -2.41 17.62 5.70
CA VAL A 122 -2.70 19.04 5.88
C VAL A 122 -3.73 19.18 7.01
N GLY A 123 -3.26 19.53 8.19
CA GLY A 123 -4.12 19.58 9.39
C GLY A 123 -4.83 18.24 9.64
N PRO A 124 -6.17 18.21 9.79
CA PRO A 124 -6.91 17.00 10.08
C PRO A 124 -7.25 16.16 8.84
N VAL A 125 -6.70 16.48 7.66
CA VAL A 125 -7.00 15.81 6.40
C VAL A 125 -5.73 15.22 5.81
N ALA A 126 -5.80 13.97 5.35
CA ALA A 126 -4.75 13.35 4.55
C ALA A 126 -5.24 13.05 3.13
N LEU A 127 -4.35 13.23 2.17
CA LEU A 127 -4.46 12.74 0.79
C LEU A 127 -3.51 11.56 0.64
N ILE A 128 -4.02 10.42 0.22
CA ILE A 128 -3.22 9.26 -0.18
C ILE A 128 -3.30 9.17 -1.71
N VAL A 129 -2.16 9.02 -2.34
CA VAL A 129 -2.06 8.78 -3.78
C VAL A 129 -1.32 7.47 -4.01
N ASP A 130 -1.87 6.65 -4.88
CA ASP A 130 -1.27 5.41 -5.37
C ASP A 130 -1.27 5.45 -6.90
N TYR A 131 -0.08 5.42 -7.49
CA TYR A 131 0.09 5.48 -8.94
C TYR A 131 -0.14 4.13 -9.59
N LYS A 132 -0.88 4.11 -10.69
CA LYS A 132 -1.20 2.90 -11.45
C LYS A 132 -0.78 3.05 -12.90
N THR A 133 0.07 2.13 -13.37
CA THR A 133 0.51 2.04 -14.77
C THR A 133 -0.27 1.00 -15.57
N GLY A 134 -1.11 0.21 -14.89
CA GLY A 134 -1.98 -0.80 -15.49
C GLY A 134 -3.38 -0.27 -15.83
N LYS A 135 -4.27 -1.19 -16.21
CA LYS A 135 -5.68 -0.90 -16.51
C LYS A 135 -6.46 -0.53 -15.25
N ILE A 136 -7.49 0.29 -15.41
CA ILE A 136 -8.43 0.68 -14.34
C ILE A 136 -9.09 -0.58 -13.76
N LEU A 137 -9.04 -0.70 -12.42
CA LEU A 137 -9.70 -1.74 -11.65
C LEU A 137 -10.69 -1.11 -10.66
N GLU A 138 -11.82 -1.77 -10.45
CA GLU A 138 -12.89 -1.27 -9.57
C GLU A 138 -12.67 -1.57 -8.07
N ASP A 139 -11.65 -2.37 -7.70
CA ASP A 139 -11.40 -2.75 -6.31
C ASP A 139 -10.73 -1.62 -5.51
N GLY A 140 -11.50 -0.91 -4.73
CA GLY A 140 -11.05 0.17 -3.85
C GLY A 140 -10.49 -0.31 -2.49
N SER A 141 -10.40 -1.61 -2.23
CA SER A 141 -9.96 -2.13 -0.92
C SER A 141 -8.54 -1.67 -0.56
N GLN A 142 -7.64 -1.54 -1.53
CA GLN A 142 -6.29 -1.03 -1.30
C GLN A 142 -6.30 0.39 -0.72
N LEU A 143 -7.14 1.27 -1.27
CA LEU A 143 -7.30 2.65 -0.80
C LEU A 143 -7.85 2.69 0.64
N ALA A 144 -8.82 1.85 0.95
CA ALA A 144 -9.40 1.73 2.28
C ALA A 144 -8.38 1.22 3.32
N LEU A 145 -7.58 0.22 2.96
CA LEU A 145 -6.53 -0.34 3.82
C LEU A 145 -5.42 0.67 4.10
N MET A 146 -5.04 1.47 3.11
CA MET A 146 -4.07 2.55 3.34
C MET A 146 -4.66 3.67 4.21
N ALA A 147 -5.95 4.01 4.04
CA ALA A 147 -6.63 4.95 4.93
C ALA A 147 -6.63 4.46 6.37
N ALA A 148 -6.87 3.15 6.60
CA ALA A 148 -6.78 2.55 7.94
C ALA A 148 -5.39 2.70 8.56
N CYS A 149 -4.33 2.48 7.79
CA CYS A 149 -2.96 2.70 8.24
C CYS A 149 -2.71 4.17 8.63
N VAL A 150 -3.15 5.11 7.78
CA VAL A 150 -2.99 6.54 8.07
C VAL A 150 -3.75 6.92 9.34
N PHE A 151 -4.98 6.46 9.53
CA PHE A 151 -5.73 6.71 10.77
C PHE A 151 -5.04 6.12 12.00
N ALA A 152 -4.42 4.97 11.91
CA ALA A 152 -3.71 4.34 13.01
C ALA A 152 -2.46 5.14 13.42
N HIS A 153 -1.65 5.55 12.44
CA HIS A 153 -0.36 6.21 12.68
C HIS A 153 -0.49 7.73 12.90
N HIS A 154 -1.59 8.34 12.45
CA HIS A 154 -1.83 9.80 12.51
C HIS A 154 -3.16 10.08 13.23
N PRO A 155 -3.17 10.08 14.58
CA PRO A 155 -4.39 10.28 15.36
C PRO A 155 -5.05 11.65 15.14
N GLU A 156 -4.29 12.64 14.70
CA GLU A 156 -4.77 13.98 14.33
C GLU A 156 -5.61 13.97 13.03
N VAL A 157 -5.42 12.98 12.16
CA VAL A 157 -6.16 12.87 10.90
C VAL A 157 -7.58 12.37 11.17
N LYS A 158 -8.56 13.14 10.72
CA LYS A 158 -10.00 12.83 10.84
C LYS A 158 -10.62 12.36 9.53
N LYS A 159 -10.09 12.86 8.42
CA LYS A 159 -10.55 12.50 7.07
C LYS A 159 -9.38 12.13 6.17
N VAL A 160 -9.56 11.07 5.41
CA VAL A 160 -8.60 10.63 4.37
C VAL A 160 -9.32 10.64 3.03
N ARG A 161 -8.74 11.32 2.05
CA ARG A 161 -9.04 11.12 0.64
C ARG A 161 -7.99 10.22 0.04
N SER A 162 -8.39 9.11 -0.55
CA SER A 162 -7.48 8.21 -1.25
C SER A 162 -7.78 8.19 -2.73
N GLU A 163 -6.73 8.19 -3.55
CA GLU A 163 -6.84 8.26 -4.99
C GLU A 163 -5.92 7.24 -5.67
N PHE A 164 -6.46 6.49 -6.63
CA PHE A 164 -5.64 5.91 -7.69
C PHE A 164 -5.46 6.94 -8.79
N ILE A 165 -4.24 7.14 -9.23
CA ILE A 165 -3.91 7.90 -10.43
C ILE A 165 -3.54 6.90 -11.53
N TRP A 166 -4.42 6.74 -12.48
CA TRP A 166 -4.25 5.86 -13.66
C TRP A 166 -3.46 6.62 -14.72
N LEU A 167 -2.12 6.51 -14.65
CA LEU A 167 -1.20 7.33 -15.41
C LEU A 167 -1.40 7.20 -16.92
N LYS A 168 -1.62 5.96 -17.39
CA LYS A 168 -1.84 5.68 -18.82
C LYS A 168 -3.16 6.25 -19.34
N GLU A 169 -4.18 6.23 -18.50
CA GLU A 169 -5.55 6.66 -18.87
C GLU A 169 -5.79 8.14 -18.53
N ASP A 170 -4.81 8.80 -17.93
CA ASP A 170 -4.93 10.18 -17.43
C ASP A 170 -6.18 10.40 -16.56
N ALA A 171 -6.49 9.44 -15.71
CA ALA A 171 -7.73 9.39 -14.93
C ALA A 171 -7.46 9.20 -13.45
N THR A 172 -8.47 9.48 -12.62
CA THR A 172 -8.41 9.24 -11.18
C THR A 172 -9.65 8.50 -10.70
N THR A 173 -9.44 7.53 -9.78
CA THR A 173 -10.51 6.95 -8.98
C THR A 173 -10.32 7.40 -7.55
N ARG A 174 -11.38 7.88 -6.88
CA ARG A 174 -11.30 8.48 -5.54
C ARG A 174 -12.25 7.82 -4.57
N ALA A 175 -11.82 7.77 -3.31
CA ALA A 175 -12.67 7.38 -2.20
C ALA A 175 -12.32 8.25 -0.98
N ASP A 176 -13.33 8.72 -0.28
CA ASP A 176 -13.18 9.46 0.97
C ASP A 176 -13.51 8.55 2.16
N PHE A 177 -12.69 8.62 3.20
CA PHE A 177 -12.82 7.83 4.41
C PHE A 177 -12.83 8.74 5.63
N THR A 178 -13.60 8.34 6.64
CA THR A 178 -13.55 8.93 7.99
C THR A 178 -13.14 7.84 8.98
N ARG A 179 -12.63 8.26 10.12
CA ARG A 179 -12.22 7.31 11.17
C ARG A 179 -13.39 6.47 11.65
N GLU A 180 -14.56 7.09 11.80
CA GLU A 180 -15.80 6.42 12.23
C GLU A 180 -16.30 5.39 11.21
N GLY A 181 -16.08 5.67 9.92
CA GLY A 181 -16.47 4.78 8.82
C GLY A 181 -15.63 3.51 8.68
N MET A 182 -14.45 3.45 9.35
CA MET A 182 -13.52 2.32 9.19
C MET A 182 -14.10 0.99 9.70
N ALA A 183 -15.01 1.01 10.69
CA ALA A 183 -15.66 -0.21 11.19
C ALA A 183 -16.45 -0.93 10.09
N GLU A 184 -17.12 -0.18 9.20
CA GLU A 184 -17.85 -0.75 8.06
C GLU A 184 -16.90 -1.35 7.02
N ILE A 185 -15.81 -0.64 6.72
CA ILE A 185 -14.76 -1.12 5.80
C ILE A 185 -14.20 -2.46 6.30
N TRP A 186 -13.85 -2.53 7.58
CA TRP A 186 -13.32 -3.77 8.16
C TRP A 186 -14.32 -4.92 8.14
N ARG A 187 -15.61 -4.66 8.31
CA ARG A 187 -16.65 -5.69 8.18
C ARG A 187 -16.63 -6.35 6.80
N GLY A 188 -16.37 -5.59 5.74
CA GLY A 188 -16.25 -6.12 4.38
C GLY A 188 -14.93 -6.84 4.09
N ILE A 189 -13.83 -6.39 4.70
CA ILE A 189 -12.49 -6.94 4.45
C ILE A 189 -12.19 -8.17 5.32
N TRP A 190 -12.67 -8.19 6.55
CA TRP A 190 -12.33 -9.21 7.55
C TRP A 190 -12.55 -10.65 7.08
N PRO A 191 -13.70 -11.04 6.49
CA PRO A 191 -13.89 -12.41 6.04
C PRO A 191 -12.90 -12.85 4.96
N ARG A 192 -12.47 -11.90 4.11
CA ARG A 192 -11.48 -12.15 3.05
C ARG A 192 -10.10 -12.46 3.67
N VAL A 193 -9.71 -11.68 4.67
CA VAL A 193 -8.44 -11.86 5.38
C VAL A 193 -8.44 -13.10 6.25
N GLU A 194 -9.56 -13.41 6.90
CA GLU A 194 -9.73 -14.62 7.68
C GLU A 194 -9.52 -15.86 6.80
N SER A 195 -10.09 -15.88 5.60
CA SER A 195 -9.86 -16.95 4.63
C SER A 195 -8.38 -17.07 4.22
N LEU A 196 -7.67 -15.95 4.09
CA LEU A 196 -6.23 -15.94 3.81
C LEU A 196 -5.39 -16.44 4.99
N GLU A 197 -5.78 -16.13 6.23
CA GLU A 197 -5.05 -16.51 7.44
C GLU A 197 -5.12 -18.03 7.71
N TYR A 198 -6.19 -18.68 7.30
CA TYR A 198 -6.40 -20.13 7.45
C TYR A 198 -6.02 -20.95 6.21
N ALA A 199 -5.42 -20.33 5.19
CA ALA A 199 -5.06 -20.98 3.91
C ALA A 199 -3.80 -21.86 3.96
#